data_04dc7be71d334ffdee9a9b581ca6e108
#
_entry.id   04dc7be71d334ffdee9a9b581ca6e108
#
_cell.length_a   1.000
_cell.length_b   1.000
_cell.length_c   1.000
_cell.angle_alpha   90.00
_cell.angle_beta   90.00
_cell.angle_gamma   90.00
#
_symmetry.space_group_name_H-M   'P 1'
#
loop_
_entity.id
_entity.type
_entity.pdbx_description
1 polymer ?
#
loop_
_entity_poly.entity_id
_entity_poly.type
_entity_poly.pdbx_seq_one_letter_code
_entity_poly.pdbx_strand_id
1 'polypeptide(L)'
;VSLAFALLAALLAQLALQSVHVWWVLAACQPLLLVVVASSRRLAPVSVGWLGLGLGLASDAIADRVIGPGGIAGAVAGLVVALTVRRFELEGPLFWIVGSLLAASCSELALTILVATLGATPDHRWLGSLAVLATTGTAGLAVAAADRVWRWWRSPERQRRRVLKHL
;
A
#
# COMPACT_ATOMS: atom_id res chain seq x y z
N VAL A 1 -13.64 2.86 9.75
CA VAL A 1 -12.26 3.19 10.19
C VAL A 1 -11.93 4.52 9.57
N SER A 2 -11.57 5.52 10.38
CA SER A 2 -11.16 6.83 9.86
C SER A 2 -9.83 6.69 9.12
N LEU A 3 -9.65 7.48 8.05
CA LEU A 3 -8.40 7.49 7.28
C LEU A 3 -7.20 7.79 8.18
N ALA A 4 -7.40 8.66 9.18
CA ALA A 4 -6.38 9.01 10.18
C ALA A 4 -5.91 7.78 10.99
N PHE A 5 -6.83 6.91 11.40
CA PHE A 5 -6.47 5.68 12.12
C PHE A 5 -5.69 4.70 11.22
N ALA A 6 -6.10 4.57 9.96
CA ALA A 6 -5.38 3.73 8.99
C ALA A 6 -3.96 4.26 8.72
N LEU A 7 -3.80 5.58 8.60
CA LEU A 7 -2.50 6.25 8.46
C LEU A 7 -1.61 6.00 9.67
N LEU A 8 -2.13 6.21 10.87
CA LEU A 8 -1.38 5.99 12.11
C LEU A 8 -0.95 4.53 12.24
N ALA A 9 -1.86 3.58 11.99
CA ALA A 9 -1.55 2.16 12.03
C ALA A 9 -0.48 1.76 11.01
N ALA A 10 -0.54 2.30 9.79
CA ALA A 10 0.45 2.05 8.75
C ALA A 10 1.83 2.63 9.09
N LEU A 11 1.89 3.84 9.67
CA LEU A 11 3.12 4.45 10.15
C LEU A 11 3.75 3.63 11.28
N LEU A 12 2.95 3.22 12.26
CA LEU A 12 3.43 2.37 13.35
C LEU A 12 3.91 1.01 12.85
N ALA A 13 3.19 0.41 11.89
CA ALA A 13 3.62 -0.83 11.26
C ALA A 13 4.94 -0.66 10.50
N GLN A 14 5.12 0.45 9.78
CA GLN A 14 6.36 0.76 9.08
C GLN A 14 7.55 0.89 10.05
N LEU A 15 7.37 1.64 11.14
CA LEU A 15 8.39 1.78 12.19
C LEU A 15 8.72 0.44 12.84
N ALA A 16 7.71 -0.35 13.17
CA ALA A 16 7.91 -1.68 13.76
C ALA A 16 8.66 -2.63 12.82
N LEU A 17 8.33 -2.64 11.53
CA LEU A 17 9.01 -3.48 10.55
C LEU A 17 10.48 -3.08 10.36
N GLN A 18 10.80 -1.80 10.46
CA GLN A 18 12.17 -1.33 10.33
C GLN A 18 13.00 -1.54 11.61
N SER A 19 12.37 -1.51 12.79
CA SER A 19 13.05 -1.77 14.06
C SER A 19 13.41 -3.25 14.26
N VAL A 20 12.69 -4.16 13.59
CA VAL A 20 12.95 -5.61 13.68
C VAL A 20 13.97 -6.01 12.61
N HIS A 21 15.24 -6.02 12.97
CA HIS A 21 16.37 -6.41 12.10
C HIS A 21 16.37 -7.86 11.61
N VAL A 22 15.34 -8.65 11.96
CA VAL A 22 15.38 -10.12 11.82
C VAL A 22 15.16 -10.60 10.39
N TRP A 23 14.46 -9.84 9.54
CA TRP A 23 14.15 -10.29 8.18
C TRP A 23 14.10 -9.11 7.21
N TRP A 24 15.17 -8.89 6.46
CA TRP A 24 15.27 -7.88 5.41
C TRP A 24 14.12 -7.93 4.38
N VAL A 25 13.51 -9.11 4.19
CA VAL A 25 12.32 -9.29 3.32
C VAL A 25 11.10 -8.59 3.89
N LEU A 26 10.89 -8.63 5.21
CA LEU A 26 9.78 -7.92 5.85
C LEU A 26 9.99 -6.41 5.89
N ALA A 27 11.26 -5.97 5.99
CA ALA A 27 11.62 -4.55 5.89
C ALA A 27 11.31 -3.95 4.50
N ALA A 28 11.24 -4.80 3.46
CA ALA A 28 10.84 -4.39 2.12
C ALA A 28 9.32 -4.13 1.99
N CYS A 29 8.49 -4.60 2.94
CA CYS A 29 7.06 -4.35 2.93
C CYS A 29 6.80 -2.85 3.12
N GLN A 30 5.99 -2.26 2.23
CA GLN A 30 5.62 -0.85 2.28
C GLN A 30 4.13 -0.69 2.66
N PRO A 31 3.77 -0.80 3.94
CA PRO A 31 2.37 -0.68 4.40
C PRO A 31 1.76 0.68 4.06
N LEU A 32 2.58 1.72 3.89
CA LEU A 32 2.13 3.04 3.48
C LEU A 32 1.49 3.03 2.08
N LEU A 33 1.98 2.20 1.15
CA LEU A 33 1.37 2.04 -0.17
C LEU A 33 -0.04 1.44 -0.07
N LEU A 34 -0.32 0.57 0.88
CA LEU A 34 -1.66 0.02 1.08
C LEU A 34 -2.67 1.10 1.51
N VAL A 35 -2.21 2.12 2.25
CA VAL A 35 -3.05 3.28 2.58
C VAL A 35 -3.35 4.11 1.33
N VAL A 36 -2.37 4.29 0.43
CA VAL A 36 -2.58 4.95 -0.86
C VAL A 36 -3.62 4.19 -1.68
N VAL A 37 -3.52 2.85 -1.76
CA VAL A 37 -4.50 2.00 -2.43
C VAL A 37 -5.89 2.15 -1.79
N ALA A 38 -6.00 2.07 -0.46
CA ALA A 38 -7.26 2.23 0.26
C ALA A 38 -7.93 3.59 -0.02
N SER A 39 -7.12 4.64 -0.12
CA SER A 39 -7.56 6.01 -0.35
C SER A 39 -8.07 6.25 -1.77
N SER A 40 -7.59 5.47 -2.75
CA SER A 40 -7.93 5.62 -4.17
C SER A 40 -9.43 5.46 -4.46
N ARG A 41 -10.17 4.75 -3.60
CA ARG A 41 -11.63 4.61 -3.68
C ARG A 41 -12.40 5.84 -3.22
N ARG A 42 -11.82 6.64 -2.34
CA ARG A 42 -12.53 7.72 -1.65
C ARG A 42 -12.11 9.10 -2.10
N LEU A 43 -10.85 9.26 -2.48
CA LEU A 43 -10.26 10.55 -2.83
C LEU A 43 -10.14 10.73 -4.35
N ALA A 44 -10.13 11.98 -4.79
CA ALA A 44 -9.81 12.32 -6.19
C ALA A 44 -8.39 11.85 -6.55
N PRO A 45 -8.10 11.48 -7.83
CA PRO A 45 -6.77 10.98 -8.21
C PRO A 45 -5.63 11.90 -7.83
N VAL A 46 -5.81 13.21 -8.00
CA VAL A 46 -4.83 14.23 -7.62
C VAL A 46 -4.57 14.22 -6.10
N SER A 47 -5.63 14.10 -5.29
CA SER A 47 -5.50 14.01 -3.83
C SER A 47 -4.80 12.73 -3.39
N VAL A 48 -5.00 11.62 -4.10
CA VAL A 48 -4.28 10.36 -3.85
C VAL A 48 -2.80 10.52 -4.22
N GLY A 49 -2.50 11.22 -5.31
CA GLY A 49 -1.12 11.56 -5.67
C GLY A 49 -0.41 12.39 -4.59
N TRP A 50 -1.05 13.45 -4.08
CA TRP A 50 -0.51 14.24 -2.95
C TRP A 50 -0.32 13.43 -1.69
N LEU A 51 -1.26 12.55 -1.37
CA LEU A 51 -1.15 11.63 -0.24
C LEU A 51 0.01 10.65 -0.44
N GLY A 52 0.17 10.12 -1.64
CA GLY A 52 1.29 9.26 -2.02
C GLY A 52 2.65 9.95 -1.89
N LEU A 53 2.72 11.23 -2.32
CA LEU A 53 3.91 12.08 -2.14
C LEU A 53 4.26 12.23 -0.66
N GLY A 54 3.31 12.62 0.17
CA GLY A 54 3.54 12.80 1.61
C GLY A 54 3.97 11.51 2.31
N LEU A 55 3.32 10.38 1.99
CA LEU A 55 3.67 9.08 2.57
C LEU A 55 5.01 8.55 2.05
N GLY A 56 5.35 8.83 0.79
CA GLY A 56 6.66 8.48 0.23
C GLY A 56 7.79 9.28 0.89
N LEU A 57 7.60 10.59 1.11
CA LEU A 57 8.56 11.40 1.87
C LEU A 57 8.71 10.91 3.31
N ALA A 58 7.61 10.56 3.97
CA ALA A 58 7.64 9.98 5.31
C ALA A 58 8.40 8.64 5.33
N SER A 59 8.20 7.79 4.30
CA SER A 59 8.94 6.54 4.15
C SER A 59 10.45 6.77 4.00
N ASP A 60 10.87 7.76 3.18
CA ASP A 60 12.27 8.11 3.02
C ASP A 60 12.88 8.58 4.34
N ALA A 61 12.17 9.46 5.07
CA ALA A 61 12.62 9.98 6.36
C ALA A 61 12.77 8.86 7.43
N ILE A 62 11.84 7.90 7.45
CA ILE A 62 11.89 6.77 8.38
C ILE A 62 13.04 5.82 8.01
N ALA A 63 13.31 5.64 6.72
CA ALA A 63 14.36 4.74 6.22
C ALA A 63 15.77 5.36 6.24
N ASP A 64 15.91 6.57 6.76
CA ASP A 64 17.17 7.34 6.80
C ASP A 64 17.84 7.42 5.42
N ARG A 65 17.01 7.59 4.38
CA ARG A 65 17.43 7.73 2.98
C ARG A 65 17.41 9.20 2.55
N VAL A 66 17.98 9.48 1.37
CA VAL A 66 17.83 10.80 0.75
C VAL A 66 16.34 11.09 0.54
N ILE A 67 15.85 12.15 1.19
CA ILE A 67 14.45 12.56 1.13
C ILE A 67 14.14 13.08 -0.28
N GLY A 68 13.10 12.59 -0.90
CA GLY A 68 12.60 13.08 -2.19
C GLY A 68 12.21 11.97 -3.18
N PRO A 69 13.11 11.02 -3.51
CA PRO A 69 12.82 9.98 -4.50
C PRO A 69 11.59 9.14 -4.17
N GLY A 70 11.43 8.74 -2.90
CA GLY A 70 10.25 7.99 -2.45
C GLY A 70 8.97 8.81 -2.52
N GLY A 71 9.05 10.12 -2.28
CA GLY A 71 7.92 11.03 -2.43
C GLY A 71 7.40 11.06 -3.88
N ILE A 72 8.30 11.24 -4.86
CA ILE A 72 7.94 11.24 -6.28
C ILE A 72 7.37 9.88 -6.70
N ALA A 73 8.02 8.79 -6.30
CA ALA A 73 7.55 7.44 -6.57
C ALA A 73 6.18 7.17 -5.97
N GLY A 74 5.95 7.59 -4.74
CA GLY A 74 4.65 7.50 -4.07
C GLY A 74 3.55 8.30 -4.76
N ALA A 75 3.87 9.51 -5.24
CA ALA A 75 2.94 10.34 -6.00
C ALA A 75 2.51 9.67 -7.32
N VAL A 76 3.48 9.16 -8.08
CA VAL A 76 3.23 8.44 -9.34
C VAL A 76 2.40 7.20 -9.08
N ALA A 77 2.78 6.37 -8.10
CA ALA A 77 2.02 5.18 -7.72
C ALA A 77 0.58 5.52 -7.33
N GLY A 78 0.39 6.56 -6.51
CA GLY A 78 -0.93 7.00 -6.08
C GLY A 78 -1.82 7.46 -7.24
N LEU A 79 -1.28 8.25 -8.16
CA LEU A 79 -2.00 8.70 -9.36
C LEU A 79 -2.40 7.53 -10.25
N VAL A 80 -1.45 6.64 -10.58
CA VAL A 80 -1.69 5.50 -11.47
C VAL A 80 -2.73 4.55 -10.87
N VAL A 81 -2.60 4.21 -9.59
CA VAL A 81 -3.58 3.35 -8.90
C VAL A 81 -4.97 3.98 -8.90
N ALA A 82 -5.08 5.28 -8.56
CA ALA A 82 -6.37 5.94 -8.50
C ALA A 82 -7.05 6.04 -9.87
N LEU A 83 -6.28 6.28 -10.94
CA LEU A 83 -6.80 6.28 -12.31
C LEU A 83 -7.25 4.89 -12.74
N THR A 84 -6.43 3.85 -12.46
CA THR A 84 -6.73 2.46 -12.82
C THR A 84 -7.98 1.95 -12.09
N VAL A 85 -8.07 2.20 -10.78
CA VAL A 85 -9.23 1.77 -9.97
C VAL A 85 -10.53 2.39 -10.49
N ARG A 86 -10.49 3.66 -10.90
CA ARG A 86 -11.66 4.34 -11.48
C ARG A 86 -11.99 3.86 -12.89
N ARG A 87 -10.97 3.59 -13.70
CA ARG A 87 -11.15 3.17 -15.09
C ARG A 87 -11.76 1.76 -15.19
N PHE A 88 -11.35 0.85 -14.31
CA PHE A 88 -11.73 -0.56 -14.33
C PHE A 88 -12.78 -0.92 -13.28
N GLU A 89 -13.27 0.05 -12.51
CA GLU A 89 -14.27 -0.17 -11.43
C GLU A 89 -13.93 -1.37 -10.54
N LEU A 90 -12.65 -1.47 -10.17
CA LEU A 90 -12.16 -2.61 -9.42
C LEU A 90 -12.83 -2.71 -8.05
N GLU A 91 -13.48 -3.85 -7.80
CA GLU A 91 -14.19 -4.11 -6.55
C GLU A 91 -13.70 -5.37 -5.85
N GLY A 92 -14.09 -5.50 -4.57
CA GLY A 92 -13.84 -6.70 -3.79
C GLY A 92 -12.36 -7.00 -3.55
N PRO A 93 -11.97 -8.30 -3.53
CA PRO A 93 -10.59 -8.71 -3.27
C PRO A 93 -9.63 -8.33 -4.41
N LEU A 94 -10.11 -8.30 -5.67
CA LEU A 94 -9.30 -7.91 -6.82
C LEU A 94 -8.75 -6.50 -6.69
N PHE A 95 -9.51 -5.58 -6.11
CA PHE A 95 -9.05 -4.22 -5.83
C PHE A 95 -7.76 -4.21 -5.00
N TRP A 96 -7.72 -4.98 -3.94
CA TRP A 96 -6.55 -5.01 -3.06
C TRP A 96 -5.34 -5.65 -3.71
N ILE A 97 -5.56 -6.76 -4.43
CA ILE A 97 -4.48 -7.51 -5.12
C ILE A 97 -3.89 -6.66 -6.25
N VAL A 98 -4.74 -6.21 -7.17
CA VAL A 98 -4.29 -5.44 -8.34
C VAL A 98 -3.76 -4.08 -7.89
N GLY A 99 -4.45 -3.41 -6.97
CA GLY A 99 -4.03 -2.11 -6.46
C GLY A 99 -2.67 -2.15 -5.75
N SER A 100 -2.42 -3.14 -4.90
CA SER A 100 -1.13 -3.28 -4.19
C SER A 100 0.02 -3.64 -5.14
N LEU A 101 -0.20 -4.57 -6.07
CA LEU A 101 0.81 -4.93 -7.08
C LEU A 101 1.13 -3.74 -7.99
N LEU A 102 0.10 -3.04 -8.46
CA LEU A 102 0.27 -1.87 -9.32
C LEU A 102 1.01 -0.74 -8.57
N ALA A 103 0.62 -0.47 -7.31
CA ALA A 103 1.28 0.53 -6.48
C ALA A 103 2.77 0.22 -6.31
N ALA A 104 3.09 -1.02 -5.95
CA ALA A 104 4.47 -1.46 -5.76
C ALA A 104 5.27 -1.41 -7.07
N SER A 105 4.69 -1.90 -8.19
CA SER A 105 5.36 -1.87 -9.50
C SER A 105 5.65 -0.45 -9.97
N CYS A 106 4.67 0.46 -9.87
CA CYS A 106 4.85 1.86 -10.27
C CYS A 106 5.85 2.58 -9.37
N SER A 107 5.82 2.33 -8.06
CA SER A 107 6.77 2.90 -7.12
C SER A 107 8.20 2.47 -7.43
N GLU A 108 8.44 1.17 -7.63
CA GLU A 108 9.76 0.64 -7.96
C GLU A 108 10.28 1.12 -9.32
N LEU A 109 9.41 1.16 -10.34
CA LEU A 109 9.77 1.71 -11.65
C LEU A 109 10.15 3.19 -11.56
N ALA A 110 9.35 4.00 -10.86
CA ALA A 110 9.63 5.41 -10.68
C ALA A 110 10.95 5.63 -9.93
N LEU A 111 11.22 4.87 -8.87
CA LEU A 111 12.49 4.91 -8.15
C LEU A 111 13.66 4.50 -9.03
N THR A 112 13.51 3.45 -9.83
CA THR A 112 14.57 2.97 -10.73
C THR A 112 14.92 4.03 -11.79
N ILE A 113 13.91 4.63 -12.41
CA ILE A 113 14.09 5.69 -13.39
C ILE A 113 14.79 6.92 -12.75
N LEU A 114 14.33 7.30 -11.56
CA LEU A 114 14.87 8.47 -10.86
C LEU A 114 16.35 8.27 -10.48
N VAL A 115 16.67 7.09 -9.92
CA VAL A 115 18.06 6.75 -9.56
C VAL A 115 18.96 6.67 -10.79
N ALA A 116 18.46 6.10 -11.91
CA ALA A 116 19.19 6.05 -13.16
C ALA A 116 19.47 7.45 -13.72
N THR A 117 18.51 8.39 -13.62
CA THR A 117 18.67 9.78 -14.08
C THR A 117 19.66 10.57 -13.21
N LEU A 118 19.80 10.22 -11.93
CA LEU A 118 20.76 10.83 -11.02
C LEU A 118 22.19 10.26 -11.16
N GLY A 119 22.41 9.35 -12.11
CA GLY A 119 23.74 8.78 -12.38
C GLY A 119 24.23 7.79 -11.30
N ALA A 120 23.37 7.40 -10.39
CA ALA A 120 23.69 6.35 -9.41
C ALA A 120 23.60 4.98 -10.09
N THR A 121 24.68 4.19 -10.01
CA THR A 121 24.67 2.80 -10.51
C THR A 121 23.70 1.98 -9.70
N PRO A 122 22.75 1.28 -10.32
CA PRO A 122 21.80 0.43 -9.59
C PRO A 122 22.52 -0.84 -9.12
N ASP A 123 23.19 -0.78 -7.95
CA ASP A 123 23.74 -1.96 -7.32
C ASP A 123 22.61 -2.95 -7.00
N HIS A 124 22.62 -4.10 -7.69
CA HIS A 124 21.83 -5.31 -7.40
C HIS A 124 20.39 -5.09 -6.88
N ARG A 125 19.73 -3.98 -7.30
CA ARG A 125 18.39 -3.59 -6.81
C ARG A 125 17.25 -4.51 -7.23
N TRP A 126 17.43 -5.32 -8.27
CA TRP A 126 16.35 -6.19 -8.77
C TRP A 126 15.83 -7.18 -7.72
N LEU A 127 16.70 -7.72 -6.85
CA LEU A 127 16.27 -8.56 -5.73
C LEU A 127 15.45 -7.78 -4.71
N GLY A 128 15.84 -6.53 -4.43
CA GLY A 128 15.10 -5.63 -3.55
C GLY A 128 13.72 -5.31 -4.12
N SER A 129 13.63 -4.98 -5.41
CA SER A 129 12.37 -4.69 -6.09
C SER A 129 11.44 -5.89 -6.11
N LEU A 130 11.95 -7.11 -6.34
CA LEU A 130 11.17 -8.35 -6.24
C LEU A 130 10.66 -8.59 -4.82
N ALA A 131 11.49 -8.31 -3.80
CA ALA A 131 11.08 -8.42 -2.41
C ALA A 131 9.96 -7.43 -2.07
N VAL A 132 10.04 -6.18 -2.53
CA VAL A 132 8.97 -5.17 -2.35
C VAL A 132 7.68 -5.62 -3.03
N LEU A 133 7.74 -6.12 -4.26
CA LEU A 133 6.58 -6.63 -4.98
C LEU A 133 5.93 -7.82 -4.26
N ALA A 134 6.75 -8.79 -3.84
CA ALA A 134 6.27 -9.98 -3.15
C ALA A 134 5.64 -9.64 -1.80
N THR A 135 6.31 -8.83 -0.98
CA THR A 135 5.83 -8.48 0.36
C THR A 135 4.62 -7.55 0.32
N THR A 136 4.62 -6.56 -0.57
CA THR A 136 3.46 -5.66 -0.72
C THR A 136 2.27 -6.39 -1.34
N GLY A 137 2.51 -7.30 -2.29
CA GLY A 137 1.49 -8.16 -2.87
C GLY A 137 0.87 -9.11 -1.85
N THR A 138 1.68 -9.77 -1.01
CA THR A 138 1.17 -10.65 0.06
C THR A 138 0.42 -9.87 1.14
N ALA A 139 0.87 -8.66 1.48
CA ALA A 139 0.14 -7.77 2.38
C ALA A 139 -1.21 -7.34 1.77
N GLY A 140 -1.27 -7.06 0.47
CA GLY A 140 -2.51 -6.80 -0.25
C GLY A 140 -3.48 -7.99 -0.21
N LEU A 141 -2.98 -9.21 -0.38
CA LEU A 141 -3.75 -10.45 -0.22
C LEU A 141 -4.29 -10.62 1.20
N ALA A 142 -3.47 -10.35 2.23
CA ALA A 142 -3.88 -10.41 3.61
C ALA A 142 -5.00 -9.42 3.93
N VAL A 143 -4.89 -8.18 3.42
CA VAL A 143 -5.93 -7.16 3.56
C VAL A 143 -7.21 -7.57 2.81
N ALA A 144 -7.08 -8.16 1.61
CA ALA A 144 -8.23 -8.69 0.85
C ALA A 144 -8.96 -9.81 1.61
N ALA A 145 -8.21 -10.71 2.21
CA ALA A 145 -8.76 -11.78 3.04
C ALA A 145 -9.47 -11.23 4.30
N ALA A 146 -8.83 -10.28 4.98
CA ALA A 146 -9.40 -9.62 6.16
C ALA A 146 -10.71 -8.87 5.81
N ASP A 147 -10.74 -8.14 4.69
CA ASP A 147 -11.94 -7.44 4.21
C ASP A 147 -13.06 -8.43 3.84
N ARG A 148 -12.72 -9.58 3.26
CA ARG A 148 -13.70 -10.65 2.97
C ARG A 148 -14.28 -11.24 4.25
N VAL A 149 -13.43 -11.58 5.23
CA VAL A 149 -13.86 -12.10 6.55
C VAL A 149 -14.73 -11.08 7.26
N TRP A 150 -14.31 -9.81 7.27
CA TRP A 150 -15.05 -8.71 7.89
C TRP A 150 -16.46 -8.55 7.29
N ARG A 151 -16.58 -8.57 5.94
CA ARG A 151 -17.87 -8.52 5.24
C ARG A 151 -18.74 -9.73 5.56
N TRP A 152 -18.15 -10.90 5.62
CA TRP A 152 -18.86 -12.12 6.00
C TRP A 152 -19.40 -12.07 7.45
N TRP A 153 -18.61 -11.50 8.38
CA TRP A 153 -19.05 -11.32 9.77
C TRP A 153 -20.19 -10.31 9.91
N ARG A 154 -20.24 -9.29 9.08
CA ARG A 154 -21.28 -8.25 9.04
C ARG A 154 -22.47 -8.58 8.19
N SER A 155 -22.52 -9.75 7.55
CA SER A 155 -23.65 -10.12 6.70
C SER A 155 -24.97 -10.15 7.49
N PRO A 156 -26.05 -9.48 7.01
CA PRO A 156 -27.30 -9.33 7.74
C PRO A 156 -28.00 -10.66 8.03
N GLU A 157 -27.73 -11.69 7.24
CA GLU A 157 -28.26 -13.05 7.46
C GLU A 157 -27.81 -13.67 8.79
N ARG A 158 -26.54 -13.41 9.21
CA ARG A 158 -26.05 -13.88 10.51
C ARG A 158 -26.64 -13.12 11.69
N GLN A 159 -26.89 -11.82 11.51
CA GLN A 159 -27.55 -11.02 12.55
C GLN A 159 -28.99 -11.50 12.76
N ARG A 160 -29.74 -11.80 11.68
CA ARG A 160 -31.08 -12.39 11.76
C ARG A 160 -31.10 -13.74 12.45
N ARG A 161 -30.13 -14.63 12.14
CA ARG A 161 -30.05 -15.95 12.80
C ARG A 161 -29.71 -15.90 14.30
N ARG A 162 -29.01 -14.83 14.74
CA ARG A 162 -28.71 -14.63 16.18
C ARG A 162 -29.97 -14.16 16.94
N VAL A 163 -30.76 -13.29 16.37
CA VAL A 163 -32.01 -12.80 16.96
C VAL A 163 -33.04 -13.95 17.07
N LEU A 164 -33.14 -14.82 16.06
CA LEU A 164 -34.05 -15.96 16.07
C LEU A 164 -33.64 -17.10 17.02
N LYS A 165 -32.42 -17.15 17.51
CA LYS A 165 -31.96 -18.12 18.51
C LYS A 165 -32.27 -17.71 19.97
N HIS A 166 -32.68 -16.48 20.18
CA HIS A 166 -33.01 -15.91 21.48
C HIS A 166 -34.51 -15.66 21.67
N LEU A 167 -35.32 -16.05 20.66
CA LEU A 167 -36.78 -16.16 20.72
C LEU A 167 -37.20 -17.62 20.84
#